data_801f5be540fc73466d2773e068094aea
#
_entry.id   801f5be540fc73466d2773e068094aea
#
_cell.length_a   1.000
_cell.length_b   1.000
_cell.length_c   1.000
_cell.angle_alpha   90.00
_cell.angle_beta   90.00
_cell.angle_gamma   90.00
#
_symmetry.space_group_name_H-M   'P 1'
#
loop_
_entity.id
_entity.type
_entity.pdbx_description
1 polymer ?
#
loop_
_entity_poly.entity_id
_entity_poly.type
_entity_poly.pdbx_seq_one_letter_code
_entity_poly.pdbx_strand_id
1 'polypeptide(L)'
;GLVGSEMCIRDRDRILHCNAFRRLKHKTQVFLDPIGDHYRTRLTHSLEVAQIARTISRALRLNEDLTEAIALGHDLGHAPFGHAGESVLNEICSCGFKHYLQSVRVVDYIEKNGMGLNLTYEVKNGIACHTNKVAVTKEGYVVRLSDKIAYINHDIDDAIRGGVLTEDMLPASATDVLGHSKSERITTLIMSIVKNGVSDIHMDDDIQQAFNELRNFMFEHVYSNSIAKAEEYKAKMLVEKLYRYFIKYPDKMPEEYINIMNRFSKERAVCDYVSGM
;
A
#
# COMPACT_ATOMS: atom_id res chain seq x y z
N GLY A 1 -13.14 15.04 18.54
CA GLY A 1 -12.78 14.38 19.77
C GLY A 1 -11.48 13.66 19.59
N LEU A 2 -10.53 13.89 20.47
CA LEU A 2 -9.29 13.15 20.52
C LEU A 2 -9.65 11.67 20.68
N VAL A 3 -9.44 10.88 19.66
CA VAL A 3 -9.30 9.42 19.82
C VAL A 3 -8.17 9.26 20.81
N GLY A 4 -8.46 8.78 22.01
CA GLY A 4 -7.45 8.70 23.06
C GLY A 4 -6.27 7.87 22.54
N SER A 5 -5.05 8.26 22.87
CA SER A 5 -3.81 7.55 22.48
C SER A 5 -3.93 6.03 22.71
N GLU A 6 -4.58 5.60 23.80
CA GLU A 6 -4.83 4.19 24.13
C GLU A 6 -5.64 3.45 23.05
N MET A 7 -6.62 4.09 22.40
CA MET A 7 -7.41 3.44 21.36
C MET A 7 -6.60 3.25 20.07
N CYS A 8 -5.75 4.22 19.72
CA CYS A 8 -4.87 4.13 18.56
C CYS A 8 -3.78 3.06 18.77
N ILE A 9 -3.18 2.99 19.96
CA ILE A 9 -2.23 1.94 20.35
C ILE A 9 -2.88 0.56 20.20
N ARG A 10 -4.08 0.39 20.74
CA ARG A 10 -4.83 -0.87 20.63
C ARG A 10 -5.13 -1.24 19.17
N ASP A 11 -5.48 -0.28 18.33
CA ASP A 11 -5.77 -0.51 16.92
C ASP A 11 -4.51 -0.91 16.15
N ARG A 12 -3.38 -0.23 16.40
CA ARG A 12 -2.08 -0.61 15.87
C ARG A 12 -1.71 -2.05 16.26
N ASP A 13 -1.83 -2.41 17.52
CA ASP A 13 -1.50 -3.74 18.02
C ASP A 13 -2.41 -4.81 17.39
N ARG A 14 -3.70 -4.53 17.20
CA ARG A 14 -4.62 -5.44 16.50
C ARG A 14 -4.22 -5.68 15.05
N ILE A 15 -3.74 -4.64 14.35
CA ILE A 15 -3.24 -4.73 12.98
C ILE A 15 -1.96 -5.57 12.95
N LEU A 16 -0.97 -5.27 13.80
CA LEU A 16 0.30 -5.99 13.85
C LEU A 16 0.13 -7.49 14.11
N HIS A 17 -0.86 -7.87 14.91
CA HIS A 17 -1.10 -9.27 15.27
C HIS A 17 -2.08 -10.00 14.34
N CYS A 18 -2.64 -9.34 13.32
CA CYS A 18 -3.57 -9.98 12.41
C CYS A 18 -2.88 -10.87 11.35
N ASN A 19 -3.63 -11.80 10.77
CA ASN A 19 -3.09 -12.70 9.76
C ASN A 19 -2.75 -11.99 8.45
N ALA A 20 -3.57 -11.03 8.04
CA ALA A 20 -3.35 -10.26 6.83
C ALA A 20 -2.02 -9.50 6.87
N PHE A 21 -1.65 -8.91 8.01
CA PHE A 21 -0.37 -8.22 8.18
C PHE A 21 0.82 -9.18 8.01
N ARG A 22 0.75 -10.39 8.57
CA ARG A 22 1.79 -11.42 8.40
C ARG A 22 1.92 -11.89 6.95
N ARG A 23 0.81 -11.92 6.20
CA ARG A 23 0.80 -12.32 4.78
C ARG A 23 1.50 -11.30 3.88
N LEU A 24 1.61 -10.02 4.29
CA LEU A 24 2.34 -8.99 3.53
C LEU A 24 3.81 -9.37 3.26
N LYS A 25 4.42 -10.22 4.08
CA LYS A 25 5.79 -10.73 3.86
C LYS A 25 5.93 -11.57 2.59
N HIS A 26 4.84 -12.14 2.08
CA HIS A 26 4.81 -12.98 0.88
C HIS A 26 4.28 -12.27 -0.36
N LYS A 27 3.87 -11.00 -0.22
CA LYS A 27 3.38 -10.18 -1.33
C LYS A 27 4.49 -9.26 -1.80
N THR A 28 4.82 -9.35 -3.10
CA THR A 28 5.82 -8.49 -3.74
C THR A 28 5.28 -7.07 -3.94
N GLN A 29 6.17 -6.08 -4.04
CA GLN A 29 5.81 -4.69 -4.28
C GLN A 29 5.57 -4.45 -5.78
N VAL A 30 6.59 -4.31 -6.58
CA VAL A 30 6.49 -3.96 -8.01
C VAL A 30 7.07 -5.04 -8.91
N PHE A 31 8.24 -5.57 -8.58
CA PHE A 31 8.91 -6.57 -9.40
C PHE A 31 8.44 -7.97 -9.05
N LEU A 32 7.94 -8.72 -10.06
CA LEU A 32 7.32 -10.04 -9.86
C LEU A 32 8.32 -11.20 -9.86
N ASP A 33 9.47 -11.03 -10.49
CA ASP A 33 10.51 -12.05 -10.57
C ASP A 33 11.88 -11.49 -10.17
N PRO A 34 12.14 -11.44 -8.93
CA PRO A 34 13.32 -10.87 -8.37
C PRO A 34 14.41 -11.91 -8.18
N ILE A 35 15.62 -11.65 -8.69
CA ILE A 35 16.80 -12.51 -8.51
C ILE A 35 17.48 -12.20 -7.17
N GLY A 36 17.40 -13.09 -6.15
CA GLY A 36 18.10 -12.97 -4.85
C GLY A 36 17.22 -12.64 -3.64
N ASP A 37 17.79 -12.53 -2.44
CA ASP A 37 17.08 -12.37 -1.15
C ASP A 37 16.75 -10.92 -0.77
N HIS A 38 16.97 -9.95 -1.66
CA HIS A 38 16.97 -8.53 -1.33
C HIS A 38 15.74 -7.76 -1.80
N TYR A 39 14.58 -8.46 -1.90
CA TYR A 39 13.37 -7.75 -2.32
C TYR A 39 12.68 -6.99 -1.22
N ARG A 40 12.02 -5.93 -1.65
CA ARG A 40 11.04 -5.28 -0.82
C ARG A 40 9.71 -6.02 -0.93
N THR A 41 9.28 -6.57 0.21
CA THR A 41 7.93 -7.10 0.38
C THR A 41 6.99 -5.97 0.77
N ARG A 42 5.67 -6.19 0.65
CA ARG A 42 4.68 -5.23 1.17
C ARG A 42 4.78 -5.00 2.66
N LEU A 43 5.27 -5.99 3.43
CA LEU A 43 5.53 -5.83 4.85
C LEU A 43 6.62 -4.77 5.10
N THR A 44 7.75 -4.86 4.42
CA THR A 44 8.85 -3.89 4.58
C THR A 44 8.44 -2.52 4.07
N HIS A 45 7.69 -2.44 2.96
CA HIS A 45 7.10 -1.18 2.49
C HIS A 45 6.19 -0.54 3.54
N SER A 46 5.26 -1.28 4.14
CA SER A 46 4.36 -0.74 5.17
C SER A 46 5.12 -0.21 6.40
N LEU A 47 6.22 -0.87 6.80
CA LEU A 47 7.08 -0.39 7.88
C LEU A 47 7.82 0.90 7.51
N GLU A 48 8.31 1.01 6.27
CA GLU A 48 8.99 2.22 5.78
C GLU A 48 8.00 3.39 5.64
N VAL A 49 6.79 3.14 5.15
CA VAL A 49 5.70 4.15 5.15
C VAL A 49 5.39 4.61 6.58
N ALA A 50 5.28 3.69 7.52
CA ALA A 50 5.03 4.03 8.93
C ALA A 50 6.17 4.87 9.52
N GLN A 51 7.43 4.56 9.19
CA GLN A 51 8.58 5.33 9.66
C GLN A 51 8.54 6.77 9.12
N ILE A 52 8.32 6.97 7.79
CA ILE A 52 8.24 8.30 7.19
C ILE A 52 7.05 9.07 7.77
N ALA A 53 5.87 8.45 7.82
CA ALA A 53 4.65 9.07 8.31
C ALA A 53 4.77 9.52 9.77
N ARG A 54 5.34 8.69 10.63
CA ARG A 54 5.58 9.03 12.04
C ARG A 54 6.58 10.18 12.19
N THR A 55 7.62 10.22 11.36
CA THR A 55 8.58 11.34 11.37
C THR A 55 7.89 12.67 11.07
N ILE A 56 7.04 12.71 10.04
CA ILE A 56 6.25 13.89 9.69
C ILE A 56 5.26 14.22 10.83
N SER A 57 4.51 13.22 11.30
CA SER A 57 3.50 13.43 12.36
C SER A 57 4.11 13.94 13.66
N ARG A 58 5.27 13.42 14.07
CA ARG A 58 6.01 13.92 15.23
C ARG A 58 6.42 15.38 15.07
N ALA A 59 6.98 15.74 13.91
CA ALA A 59 7.40 17.11 13.62
C ALA A 59 6.21 18.09 13.62
N LEU A 60 5.06 17.66 13.10
CA LEU A 60 3.82 18.42 13.06
C LEU A 60 2.97 18.34 14.34
N ARG A 61 3.42 17.60 15.37
CA ARG A 61 2.71 17.35 16.63
C ARG A 61 1.32 16.72 16.43
N LEU A 62 1.20 15.83 15.44
CA LEU A 62 0.02 15.00 15.21
C LEU A 62 0.09 13.72 16.06
N ASN A 63 -0.98 12.92 16.03
CA ASN A 63 -1.05 11.66 16.76
C ASN A 63 -0.24 10.57 16.04
N GLU A 64 0.95 10.24 16.56
CA GLU A 64 1.84 9.23 15.99
C GLU A 64 1.24 7.82 16.01
N ASP A 65 0.50 7.44 17.05
CA ASP A 65 -0.10 6.11 17.16
C ASP A 65 -1.23 5.92 16.12
N LEU A 66 -2.03 6.96 15.87
CA LEU A 66 -3.04 6.96 14.80
C LEU A 66 -2.36 6.85 13.44
N THR A 67 -1.32 7.64 13.21
CA THR A 67 -0.53 7.62 11.97
C THR A 67 0.03 6.24 11.70
N GLU A 68 0.65 5.61 12.71
CA GLU A 68 1.26 4.29 12.60
C GLU A 68 0.20 3.21 12.33
N ALA A 69 -0.93 3.24 13.04
CA ALA A 69 -2.03 2.30 12.82
C ALA A 69 -2.57 2.37 11.37
N ILE A 70 -2.76 3.57 10.83
CA ILE A 70 -3.19 3.76 9.43
C ILE A 70 -2.13 3.23 8.47
N ALA A 71 -0.85 3.59 8.68
CA ALA A 71 0.25 3.20 7.81
C ALA A 71 0.46 1.68 7.78
N LEU A 72 0.37 0.99 8.91
CA LEU A 72 0.47 -0.47 8.96
C LEU A 72 -0.74 -1.17 8.33
N GLY A 73 -1.90 -0.53 8.35
CA GLY A 73 -3.15 -1.10 7.85
C GLY A 73 -3.45 -0.82 6.38
N HIS A 74 -2.77 0.14 5.74
CA HIS A 74 -3.20 0.64 4.43
C HIS A 74 -3.20 -0.43 3.33
N ASP A 75 -2.24 -1.35 3.33
CA ASP A 75 -1.99 -2.36 2.28
C ASP A 75 -2.51 -3.78 2.60
N LEU A 76 -3.23 -3.98 3.72
CA LEU A 76 -3.69 -5.31 4.16
C LEU A 76 -4.54 -6.05 3.12
N GLY A 77 -5.31 -5.32 2.33
CA GLY A 77 -6.20 -5.86 1.29
C GLY A 77 -5.57 -5.95 -0.10
N HIS A 78 -4.27 -5.76 -0.24
CA HIS A 78 -3.64 -5.81 -1.55
C HIS A 78 -3.68 -7.23 -2.14
N ALA A 79 -4.00 -7.34 -3.43
CA ALA A 79 -4.01 -8.62 -4.14
C ALA A 79 -2.59 -9.18 -4.33
N PRO A 80 -2.44 -10.50 -4.53
CA PRO A 80 -1.20 -11.08 -5.03
C PRO A 80 -0.78 -10.39 -6.33
N PHE A 81 0.51 -10.22 -6.54
CA PHE A 81 1.08 -9.54 -7.72
C PHE A 81 0.66 -8.07 -7.89
N GLY A 82 0.37 -7.40 -6.80
CA GLY A 82 0.15 -5.96 -6.77
C GLY A 82 -0.95 -5.47 -7.72
N HIS A 83 -0.63 -4.48 -8.55
CA HIS A 83 -1.59 -3.89 -9.50
C HIS A 83 -2.10 -4.86 -10.56
N ALA A 84 -1.29 -5.86 -10.96
CA ALA A 84 -1.73 -6.89 -11.91
C ALA A 84 -2.90 -7.70 -11.35
N GLY A 85 -2.77 -8.18 -10.12
CA GLY A 85 -3.85 -8.92 -9.45
C GLY A 85 -5.07 -8.05 -9.15
N GLU A 86 -4.86 -6.79 -8.74
CA GLU A 86 -5.97 -5.84 -8.54
C GLU A 86 -6.76 -5.59 -9.83
N SER A 87 -6.07 -5.35 -10.94
CA SER A 87 -6.70 -5.11 -12.26
C SER A 87 -7.61 -6.27 -12.63
N VAL A 88 -7.09 -7.50 -12.60
CA VAL A 88 -7.87 -8.70 -12.94
C VAL A 88 -9.06 -8.90 -12.01
N LEU A 89 -8.85 -8.84 -10.68
CA LEU A 89 -9.95 -9.00 -9.74
C LEU A 89 -11.02 -7.94 -9.93
N ASN A 90 -10.63 -6.71 -10.27
CA ASN A 90 -11.58 -5.65 -10.56
C ASN A 90 -12.40 -5.90 -11.84
N GLU A 91 -11.82 -6.56 -12.84
CA GLU A 91 -12.48 -6.90 -14.11
C GLU A 91 -13.44 -8.09 -13.96
N ILE A 92 -12.99 -9.16 -13.27
CA ILE A 92 -13.72 -10.43 -13.25
C ILE A 92 -14.70 -10.59 -12.08
N CYS A 93 -14.49 -9.83 -10.99
CA CYS A 93 -15.39 -9.85 -9.85
C CYS A 93 -16.56 -8.88 -10.07
N SER A 94 -17.79 -9.37 -10.11
CA SER A 94 -18.99 -8.55 -10.32
C SER A 94 -19.17 -7.43 -9.28
N CYS A 95 -18.58 -7.61 -8.09
CA CYS A 95 -18.60 -6.60 -7.03
C CYS A 95 -17.45 -5.58 -7.11
N GLY A 96 -16.58 -5.68 -8.14
CA GLY A 96 -15.38 -4.87 -8.27
C GLY A 96 -14.33 -5.15 -7.19
N PHE A 97 -13.11 -4.65 -7.41
CA PHE A 97 -12.02 -4.78 -6.45
C PHE A 97 -11.15 -3.52 -6.43
N LYS A 98 -10.88 -3.01 -5.23
CA LYS A 98 -9.89 -1.96 -4.97
C LYS A 98 -9.19 -2.28 -3.66
N HIS A 99 -7.84 -2.32 -3.67
CA HIS A 99 -7.06 -2.74 -2.49
C HIS A 99 -7.37 -1.94 -1.24
N TYR A 100 -7.55 -0.61 -1.32
CA TYR A 100 -7.87 0.24 -0.17
C TYR A 100 -9.26 -0.07 0.43
N LEU A 101 -10.25 -0.44 -0.39
CA LEU A 101 -11.56 -0.91 0.10
C LEU A 101 -11.45 -2.33 0.65
N GLN A 102 -10.65 -3.16 0.02
CA GLN A 102 -10.38 -4.50 0.52
C GLN A 102 -9.62 -4.47 1.85
N SER A 103 -8.70 -3.52 2.07
CA SER A 103 -8.02 -3.35 3.36
C SER A 103 -9.03 -3.06 4.49
N VAL A 104 -9.99 -2.18 4.24
CA VAL A 104 -11.09 -1.96 5.21
C VAL A 104 -11.92 -3.24 5.40
N ARG A 105 -12.22 -3.96 4.32
CA ARG A 105 -12.98 -5.19 4.40
C ARG A 105 -12.25 -6.29 5.20
N VAL A 106 -10.93 -6.37 5.04
CA VAL A 106 -10.09 -7.29 5.84
C VAL A 106 -10.25 -7.01 7.32
N VAL A 107 -10.14 -5.75 7.73
CA VAL A 107 -10.20 -5.38 9.16
C VAL A 107 -11.62 -5.38 9.73
N ASP A 108 -12.66 -5.26 8.90
CA ASP A 108 -14.05 -5.24 9.36
C ASP A 108 -14.73 -6.63 9.31
N TYR A 109 -14.39 -7.48 8.33
CA TYR A 109 -15.18 -8.67 8.03
C TYR A 109 -14.40 -9.96 7.83
N ILE A 110 -13.08 -9.94 7.60
CA ILE A 110 -12.32 -11.16 7.28
C ILE A 110 -11.54 -11.65 8.50
N GLU A 111 -10.78 -10.77 9.14
CA GLU A 111 -9.97 -11.14 10.29
C GLU A 111 -10.80 -11.70 11.45
N LYS A 112 -10.16 -12.49 12.30
CA LYS A 112 -10.78 -13.16 13.45
C LYS A 112 -12.01 -13.99 13.10
N ASN A 113 -11.90 -14.79 12.04
CA ASN A 113 -12.99 -15.68 11.60
C ASN A 113 -14.30 -14.93 11.30
N GLY A 114 -14.21 -13.78 10.64
CA GLY A 114 -15.37 -13.00 10.23
C GLY A 114 -15.87 -11.96 11.24
N MET A 115 -15.22 -11.83 12.41
CA MET A 115 -15.59 -10.82 13.42
C MET A 115 -14.93 -9.46 13.22
N GLY A 116 -13.85 -9.40 12.45
CA GLY A 116 -13.07 -8.20 12.24
C GLY A 116 -12.20 -7.79 13.44
N LEU A 117 -11.43 -6.72 13.27
CA LEU A 117 -10.49 -6.21 14.27
C LEU A 117 -11.12 -5.17 15.21
N ASN A 118 -12.32 -4.68 14.94
CA ASN A 118 -12.99 -3.61 15.69
C ASN A 118 -12.08 -2.38 15.86
N LEU A 119 -11.62 -1.83 14.74
CA LEU A 119 -10.80 -0.61 14.69
C LEU A 119 -11.67 0.64 14.79
N THR A 120 -11.07 1.75 15.21
CA THR A 120 -11.72 3.06 15.22
C THR A 120 -12.05 3.55 13.80
N TYR A 121 -13.00 4.47 13.72
CA TYR A 121 -13.40 5.06 12.43
C TYR A 121 -12.25 5.77 11.74
N GLU A 122 -11.44 6.50 12.50
CA GLU A 122 -10.32 7.30 12.01
C GLU A 122 -9.26 6.43 11.33
N VAL A 123 -8.92 5.27 11.93
CA VAL A 123 -7.99 4.30 11.32
C VAL A 123 -8.58 3.74 10.03
N LYS A 124 -9.84 3.29 10.04
CA LYS A 124 -10.50 2.75 8.84
C LYS A 124 -10.65 3.78 7.73
N ASN A 125 -10.98 5.02 8.09
CA ASN A 125 -11.06 6.12 7.13
C ASN A 125 -9.71 6.44 6.52
N GLY A 126 -8.64 6.51 7.32
CA GLY A 126 -7.27 6.70 6.83
C GLY A 126 -6.86 5.60 5.85
N ILE A 127 -7.13 4.32 6.19
CA ILE A 127 -6.91 3.18 5.30
C ILE A 127 -7.70 3.33 3.98
N ALA A 128 -8.98 3.68 4.04
CA ALA A 128 -9.84 3.80 2.85
C ALA A 128 -9.42 4.96 1.93
N CYS A 129 -8.78 5.98 2.46
CA CYS A 129 -8.49 7.23 1.75
C CYS A 129 -7.04 7.38 1.30
N HIS A 130 -6.15 6.44 1.62
CA HIS A 130 -4.70 6.61 1.38
C HIS A 130 -4.35 6.77 -0.11
N THR A 131 -5.15 6.26 -1.04
CA THR A 131 -4.87 6.34 -2.48
C THR A 131 -5.39 7.63 -3.13
N ASN A 132 -6.72 7.80 -3.20
CA ASN A 132 -7.36 8.80 -4.08
C ASN A 132 -8.31 9.76 -3.36
N LYS A 133 -8.56 9.59 -2.06
CA LYS A 133 -9.51 10.40 -1.30
C LYS A 133 -8.79 11.21 -0.23
N VAL A 134 -9.44 12.25 0.25
CA VAL A 134 -8.95 13.01 1.40
C VAL A 134 -9.48 12.34 2.66
N ALA A 135 -8.58 11.97 3.57
CA ALA A 135 -8.94 11.43 4.87
C ALA A 135 -9.54 12.53 5.77
N VAL A 136 -10.38 12.13 6.72
CA VAL A 136 -10.97 13.08 7.70
C VAL A 136 -9.97 13.58 8.72
N THR A 137 -8.84 12.89 8.88
CA THR A 137 -7.76 13.28 9.79
C THR A 137 -6.50 13.69 9.02
N LYS A 138 -5.72 14.57 9.62
CA LYS A 138 -4.42 15.00 9.08
C LYS A 138 -3.42 13.85 9.04
N GLU A 139 -3.49 12.95 10.02
CA GLU A 139 -2.69 11.73 10.08
C GLU A 139 -2.92 10.83 8.86
N GLY A 140 -4.16 10.62 8.47
CA GLY A 140 -4.49 9.87 7.26
C GLY A 140 -3.96 10.53 5.98
N TYR A 141 -3.95 11.86 5.93
CA TYR A 141 -3.35 12.60 4.83
C TYR A 141 -1.82 12.49 4.81
N VAL A 142 -1.18 12.56 5.98
CA VAL A 142 0.28 12.33 6.11
C VAL A 142 0.64 10.93 5.63
N VAL A 143 -0.12 9.90 6.00
CA VAL A 143 0.13 8.53 5.50
C VAL A 143 0.04 8.46 3.98
N ARG A 144 -0.95 9.10 3.36
CA ARG A 144 -1.07 9.17 1.90
C ARG A 144 0.15 9.81 1.22
N LEU A 145 0.72 10.86 1.79
CA LEU A 145 1.95 11.49 1.27
C LEU A 145 3.15 10.57 1.48
N SER A 146 3.25 9.97 2.66
CA SER A 146 4.35 9.07 3.03
C SER A 146 4.39 7.81 2.17
N ASP A 147 3.23 7.24 1.84
CA ASP A 147 3.13 6.12 0.91
C ASP A 147 3.71 6.47 -0.47
N LYS A 148 3.35 7.64 -1.02
CA LYS A 148 3.90 8.12 -2.30
C LYS A 148 5.41 8.36 -2.24
N ILE A 149 5.91 8.95 -1.16
CA ILE A 149 7.34 9.19 -0.94
C ILE A 149 8.10 7.86 -0.86
N ALA A 150 7.59 6.93 -0.06
CA ALA A 150 8.16 5.60 0.09
C ALA A 150 8.19 4.85 -1.24
N TYR A 151 7.04 4.75 -1.91
CA TYR A 151 6.87 4.02 -3.16
C TYR A 151 7.91 4.44 -4.21
N ILE A 152 7.97 5.72 -4.59
CA ILE A 152 8.88 6.20 -5.64
C ILE A 152 10.35 5.97 -5.27
N ASN A 153 10.75 6.32 -4.05
CA ASN A 153 12.15 6.20 -3.65
C ASN A 153 12.60 4.73 -3.50
N HIS A 154 11.66 3.84 -3.15
CA HIS A 154 11.95 2.41 -3.04
C HIS A 154 12.04 1.75 -4.41
N ASP A 155 11.16 2.13 -5.32
CA ASP A 155 11.17 1.56 -6.67
C ASP A 155 12.39 2.00 -7.48
N ILE A 156 12.89 3.24 -7.28
CA ILE A 156 14.17 3.68 -7.83
C ILE A 156 15.30 2.78 -7.33
N ASP A 157 15.38 2.56 -6.02
CA ASP A 157 16.38 1.73 -5.37
C ASP A 157 16.36 0.27 -5.91
N ASP A 158 15.17 -0.30 -6.01
CA ASP A 158 14.97 -1.65 -6.47
C ASP A 158 15.26 -1.78 -7.98
N ALA A 159 14.91 -0.78 -8.80
CA ALA A 159 15.23 -0.73 -10.23
C ALA A 159 16.75 -0.62 -10.49
N ILE A 160 17.47 0.15 -9.68
CA ILE A 160 18.93 0.25 -9.75
C ILE A 160 19.58 -1.10 -9.36
N ARG A 161 19.14 -1.72 -8.26
CA ARG A 161 19.64 -3.04 -7.85
C ARG A 161 19.35 -4.13 -8.86
N GLY A 162 18.18 -4.06 -9.50
CA GLY A 162 17.77 -4.99 -10.57
C GLY A 162 18.47 -4.74 -11.91
N GLY A 163 19.31 -3.71 -12.02
CA GLY A 163 20.00 -3.35 -13.26
C GLY A 163 19.07 -2.81 -14.36
N VAL A 164 17.87 -2.38 -13.98
CA VAL A 164 16.89 -1.75 -14.89
C VAL A 164 17.21 -0.28 -15.09
N LEU A 165 17.73 0.38 -14.05
CA LEU A 165 18.17 1.77 -14.05
C LEU A 165 19.60 1.89 -13.53
N THR A 166 20.21 3.04 -13.85
CA THR A 166 21.41 3.55 -13.19
C THR A 166 21.11 4.95 -12.62
N GLU A 167 21.87 5.43 -11.63
CA GLU A 167 21.59 6.73 -10.99
C GLU A 167 21.67 7.90 -11.97
N ASP A 168 22.56 7.83 -12.95
CA ASP A 168 22.75 8.84 -14.00
C ASP A 168 21.61 8.89 -15.03
N MET A 169 20.73 7.90 -15.07
CA MET A 169 19.52 7.93 -15.90
C MET A 169 18.42 8.79 -15.29
N LEU A 170 18.46 9.05 -13.98
CA LEU A 170 17.45 9.87 -13.33
C LEU A 170 17.47 11.31 -13.85
N PRO A 171 16.32 11.99 -14.01
CA PRO A 171 16.30 13.38 -14.49
C PRO A 171 17.12 14.31 -13.58
N ALA A 172 18.15 14.93 -14.13
CA ALA A 172 19.01 15.86 -13.37
C ALA A 172 18.21 17.01 -12.77
N SER A 173 17.22 17.55 -13.51
CA SER A 173 16.28 18.58 -13.02
C SER A 173 15.56 18.18 -11.73
N ALA A 174 15.25 16.91 -11.56
CA ALA A 174 14.61 16.42 -10.34
C ALA A 174 15.63 16.09 -9.24
N THR A 175 16.76 15.45 -9.59
CA THR A 175 17.77 15.07 -8.60
C THR A 175 18.53 16.26 -8.02
N ASP A 176 18.74 17.33 -8.79
CA ASP A 176 19.35 18.58 -8.30
C ASP A 176 18.48 19.28 -7.24
N VAL A 177 17.16 19.12 -7.33
CA VAL A 177 16.20 19.70 -6.37
C VAL A 177 15.98 18.77 -5.17
N LEU A 178 15.78 17.48 -5.41
CA LEU A 178 15.40 16.53 -4.36
C LEU A 178 16.59 15.90 -3.64
N GLY A 179 17.76 15.82 -4.29
CA GLY A 179 18.95 15.11 -3.83
C GLY A 179 19.29 13.91 -4.70
N HIS A 180 20.58 13.56 -4.72
CA HIS A 180 21.10 12.49 -5.56
C HIS A 180 20.95 11.10 -4.90
N SER A 181 20.99 11.02 -3.58
CA SER A 181 20.78 9.78 -2.83
C SER A 181 19.33 9.61 -2.35
N LYS A 182 18.92 8.36 -2.12
CA LYS A 182 17.61 8.04 -1.51
C LYS A 182 17.38 8.80 -0.20
N SER A 183 18.41 8.87 0.66
CA SER A 183 18.30 9.53 1.95
C SER A 183 18.09 11.05 1.80
N GLU A 184 18.79 11.69 0.87
CA GLU A 184 18.61 13.10 0.57
C GLU A 184 17.22 13.37 0.03
N ARG A 185 16.77 12.63 -0.97
CA ARG A 185 15.41 12.78 -1.55
C ARG A 185 14.32 12.66 -0.48
N ILE A 186 14.35 11.62 0.35
CA ILE A 186 13.37 11.44 1.42
C ILE A 186 13.43 12.59 2.42
N THR A 187 14.63 13.04 2.81
CA THR A 187 14.80 14.15 3.74
C THR A 187 14.25 15.44 3.17
N THR A 188 14.56 15.79 1.92
CA THR A 188 14.05 16.98 1.25
C THR A 188 12.53 17.00 1.21
N LEU A 189 11.90 15.88 0.82
CA LEU A 189 10.45 15.74 0.77
C LEU A 189 9.79 15.91 2.15
N ILE A 190 10.35 15.27 3.19
CA ILE A 190 9.85 15.40 4.57
C ILE A 190 10.01 16.85 5.07
N MET A 191 11.16 17.45 4.85
CA MET A 191 11.45 18.82 5.34
C MET A 191 10.54 19.85 4.68
N SER A 192 10.24 19.72 3.38
CA SER A 192 9.28 20.58 2.69
C SER A 192 7.90 20.50 3.34
N ILE A 193 7.39 19.29 3.62
CA ILE A 193 6.08 19.09 4.28
C ILE A 193 6.09 19.70 5.69
N VAL A 194 7.15 19.47 6.46
CA VAL A 194 7.24 19.93 7.85
C VAL A 194 7.33 21.47 7.92
N LYS A 195 8.04 22.10 6.99
CA LYS A 195 8.18 23.56 6.89
C LYS A 195 6.84 24.25 6.68
N ASN A 196 5.95 23.68 5.86
CA ASN A 196 4.62 24.24 5.59
C ASN A 196 3.66 24.10 6.77
N GLY A 197 3.96 23.18 7.67
CA GLY A 197 3.26 23.08 8.97
C GLY A 197 1.92 22.36 8.91
N VAL A 198 1.30 22.28 10.08
CA VAL A 198 0.08 21.48 10.29
C VAL A 198 -1.18 22.10 9.68
N SER A 199 -1.20 23.42 9.44
CA SER A 199 -2.35 24.11 8.86
C SER A 199 -2.56 23.76 7.38
N ASP A 200 -1.46 23.54 6.65
CA ASP A 200 -1.48 23.26 5.22
C ASP A 200 -0.38 22.22 4.88
N ILE A 201 -0.75 20.95 4.98
CA ILE A 201 0.19 19.85 4.80
C ILE A 201 0.39 19.59 3.30
N HIS A 202 1.44 20.13 2.71
CA HIS A 202 1.81 19.96 1.31
C HIS A 202 3.33 20.08 1.13
N MET A 203 3.85 19.75 -0.04
CA MET A 203 5.21 20.02 -0.47
C MET A 203 5.27 21.41 -1.13
N ASP A 204 6.38 22.12 -1.01
CA ASP A 204 6.63 23.35 -1.78
C ASP A 204 6.51 23.03 -3.29
N ASP A 205 6.07 23.99 -4.10
CA ASP A 205 5.72 23.77 -5.52
C ASP A 205 6.89 23.21 -6.36
N ASP A 206 8.09 23.68 -6.14
CA ASP A 206 9.30 23.21 -6.81
C ASP A 206 9.65 21.77 -6.44
N ILE A 207 9.51 21.42 -5.16
CA ILE A 207 9.69 20.06 -4.63
C ILE A 207 8.62 19.12 -5.20
N GLN A 208 7.36 19.57 -5.22
CA GLN A 208 6.26 18.79 -5.78
C GLN A 208 6.43 18.56 -7.30
N GLN A 209 6.93 19.56 -8.04
CA GLN A 209 7.20 19.44 -9.46
C GLN A 209 8.32 18.42 -9.72
N ALA A 210 9.45 18.54 -9.01
CA ALA A 210 10.56 17.60 -9.12
C ALA A 210 10.14 16.16 -8.74
N PHE A 211 9.32 16.01 -7.71
CA PHE A 211 8.77 14.70 -7.33
C PHE A 211 7.85 14.11 -8.41
N ASN A 212 7.00 14.93 -9.04
CA ASN A 212 6.14 14.49 -10.14
C ASN A 212 6.96 14.09 -11.37
N GLU A 213 8.07 14.78 -11.64
CA GLU A 213 8.99 14.44 -12.72
C GLU A 213 9.64 13.07 -12.51
N LEU A 214 10.17 12.80 -11.31
CA LEU A 214 10.67 11.46 -10.96
C LEU A 214 9.60 10.38 -11.11
N ARG A 215 8.39 10.65 -10.65
CA ARG A 215 7.28 9.71 -10.79
C ARG A 215 6.95 9.40 -12.25
N ASN A 216 6.88 10.40 -13.10
CA ASN A 216 6.62 10.23 -14.53
C ASN A 216 7.75 9.45 -15.21
N PHE A 217 9.00 9.76 -14.88
CA PHE A 217 10.16 9.03 -15.35
C PHE A 217 10.07 7.53 -15.00
N MET A 218 9.70 7.19 -13.76
CA MET A 218 9.52 5.81 -13.34
C MET A 218 8.41 5.10 -14.12
N PHE A 219 7.31 5.81 -14.42
CA PHE A 219 6.23 5.25 -15.23
C PHE A 219 6.69 4.91 -16.65
N GLU A 220 7.47 5.77 -17.27
CA GLU A 220 7.93 5.61 -18.66
C GLU A 220 9.02 4.55 -18.80
N HIS A 221 9.97 4.50 -17.87
CA HIS A 221 11.19 3.72 -18.03
C HIS A 221 11.20 2.39 -17.26
N VAL A 222 10.45 2.31 -16.16
CA VAL A 222 10.44 1.13 -15.29
C VAL A 222 9.15 0.31 -15.46
N TYR A 223 7.99 0.93 -15.20
CA TYR A 223 6.73 0.18 -15.17
C TYR A 223 6.19 -0.17 -16.56
N SER A 224 6.66 0.51 -17.62
CA SER A 224 6.25 0.25 -19.01
C SER A 224 7.18 -0.72 -19.75
N ASN A 225 8.18 -1.28 -19.10
CA ASN A 225 9.15 -2.21 -19.71
C ASN A 225 8.47 -3.50 -20.21
N SER A 226 8.91 -4.02 -21.35
CA SER A 226 8.35 -5.21 -22.01
C SER A 226 8.47 -6.48 -21.18
N ILE A 227 9.56 -6.64 -20.42
CA ILE A 227 9.77 -7.78 -19.52
C ILE A 227 8.77 -7.73 -18.37
N ALA A 228 8.60 -6.56 -17.74
CA ALA A 228 7.62 -6.36 -16.69
C ALA A 228 6.19 -6.67 -17.17
N LYS A 229 5.85 -6.28 -18.40
CA LYS A 229 4.53 -6.58 -19.00
C LYS A 229 4.30 -8.06 -19.25
N ALA A 230 5.32 -8.82 -19.64
CA ALA A 230 5.20 -10.26 -19.85
C ALA A 230 4.93 -11.01 -18.53
N GLU A 231 5.64 -10.65 -17.47
CA GLU A 231 5.42 -11.20 -16.13
C GLU A 231 4.05 -10.77 -15.56
N GLU A 232 3.65 -9.52 -15.77
CA GLU A 232 2.32 -9.04 -15.41
C GLU A 232 1.20 -9.85 -16.07
N TYR A 233 1.35 -10.19 -17.35
CA TYR A 233 0.39 -11.04 -18.06
C TYR A 233 0.26 -12.43 -17.43
N LYS A 234 1.39 -13.09 -17.10
CA LYS A 234 1.39 -14.40 -16.43
C LYS A 234 0.70 -14.31 -15.05
N ALA A 235 0.99 -13.27 -14.29
CA ALA A 235 0.37 -13.03 -12.99
C ALA A 235 -1.14 -12.85 -13.11
N LYS A 236 -1.61 -12.06 -14.07
CA LYS A 236 -3.03 -11.87 -14.37
C LYS A 236 -3.72 -13.18 -14.69
N MET A 237 -3.13 -13.99 -15.56
CA MET A 237 -3.66 -15.32 -15.93
C MET A 237 -3.76 -16.26 -14.72
N LEU A 238 -2.79 -16.22 -13.81
CA LEU A 238 -2.81 -17.05 -12.61
C LEU A 238 -3.94 -16.63 -11.66
N VAL A 239 -4.07 -15.33 -11.37
CA VAL A 239 -5.13 -14.81 -10.50
C VAL A 239 -6.51 -15.12 -11.09
N GLU A 240 -6.71 -14.95 -12.40
CA GLU A 240 -7.97 -15.29 -13.08
C GLU A 240 -8.29 -16.79 -12.94
N LYS A 241 -7.31 -17.66 -13.18
CA LYS A 241 -7.50 -19.12 -13.03
C LYS A 241 -7.88 -19.51 -11.61
N LEU A 242 -7.22 -18.92 -10.60
CA LEU A 242 -7.55 -19.16 -9.19
C LEU A 242 -8.98 -18.70 -8.88
N TYR A 243 -9.35 -17.49 -9.30
CA TYR A 243 -10.71 -16.98 -9.09
C TYR A 243 -11.76 -17.89 -9.72
N ARG A 244 -11.61 -18.27 -11.01
CA ARG A 244 -12.53 -19.15 -11.72
C ARG A 244 -12.59 -20.55 -11.09
N TYR A 245 -11.45 -21.05 -10.57
CA TYR A 245 -11.40 -22.33 -9.87
C TYR A 245 -12.26 -22.31 -8.61
N PHE A 246 -12.13 -21.29 -7.75
CA PHE A 246 -12.91 -21.23 -6.52
C PHE A 246 -14.37 -20.80 -6.73
N ILE A 247 -14.69 -20.09 -7.81
CA ILE A 247 -16.09 -19.91 -8.23
C ILE A 247 -16.74 -21.26 -8.57
N LYS A 248 -16.00 -22.16 -9.23
CA LYS A 248 -16.49 -23.51 -9.60
C LYS A 248 -16.51 -24.47 -8.41
N TYR A 249 -15.54 -24.37 -7.53
CA TYR A 249 -15.34 -25.27 -6.40
C TYR A 249 -15.23 -24.50 -5.07
N PRO A 250 -16.28 -23.84 -4.61
CA PRO A 250 -16.24 -23.00 -3.41
C PRO A 250 -15.97 -23.79 -2.12
N ASP A 251 -16.33 -25.06 -2.09
CA ASP A 251 -16.07 -26.02 -1.02
C ASP A 251 -14.58 -26.28 -0.76
N LYS A 252 -13.70 -25.89 -1.68
CA LYS A 252 -12.24 -25.96 -1.52
C LYS A 252 -11.66 -24.76 -0.78
N MET A 253 -12.43 -23.72 -0.50
CA MET A 253 -11.99 -22.62 0.34
C MET A 253 -11.99 -23.03 1.82
N PRO A 254 -11.15 -22.40 2.67
CA PRO A 254 -11.22 -22.54 4.11
C PRO A 254 -12.62 -22.19 4.66
N GLU A 255 -13.01 -22.83 5.76
CA GLU A 255 -14.32 -22.67 6.39
C GLU A 255 -14.67 -21.20 6.68
N GLU A 256 -13.67 -20.38 7.06
CA GLU A 256 -13.86 -18.95 7.30
C GLU A 256 -14.43 -18.22 6.08
N TYR A 257 -14.01 -18.59 4.86
CA TYR A 257 -14.51 -17.98 3.61
C TYR A 257 -15.85 -18.59 3.16
N ILE A 258 -16.13 -19.83 3.53
CA ILE A 258 -17.48 -20.42 3.34
C ILE A 258 -18.49 -19.66 4.19
N ASN A 259 -18.13 -19.31 5.43
CA ASN A 259 -18.97 -18.50 6.31
C ASN A 259 -19.18 -17.07 5.74
N ILE A 260 -18.16 -16.47 5.15
CA ILE A 260 -18.27 -15.19 4.43
C ILE A 260 -19.19 -15.33 3.22
N MET A 261 -19.11 -16.42 2.46
CA MET A 261 -19.99 -16.70 1.32
C MET A 261 -21.47 -16.73 1.74
N ASN A 262 -21.78 -17.35 2.87
CA ASN A 262 -23.14 -17.40 3.40
C ASN A 262 -23.67 -16.04 3.86
N ARG A 263 -22.77 -15.15 4.28
CA ARG A 263 -23.12 -13.81 4.78
C ARG A 263 -23.25 -12.76 3.67
N PHE A 264 -22.49 -12.88 2.58
CA PHE A 264 -22.44 -11.90 1.50
C PHE A 264 -22.82 -12.52 0.15
N SER A 265 -21.86 -12.99 -0.63
CA SER A 265 -22.07 -13.71 -1.88
C SER A 265 -20.86 -14.62 -2.17
N LYS A 266 -21.07 -15.57 -3.08
CA LYS A 266 -19.99 -16.47 -3.53
C LYS A 266 -18.86 -15.68 -4.19
N GLU A 267 -19.18 -14.78 -5.10
CA GLU A 267 -18.21 -13.94 -5.83
C GLU A 267 -17.37 -13.11 -4.88
N ARG A 268 -18.02 -12.51 -3.85
CA ARG A 268 -17.32 -11.72 -2.84
C ARG A 268 -16.39 -12.57 -1.99
N ALA A 269 -16.84 -13.73 -1.51
CA ALA A 269 -16.03 -14.64 -0.70
C ALA A 269 -14.81 -15.17 -1.46
N VAL A 270 -15.00 -15.53 -2.74
CA VAL A 270 -13.89 -15.96 -3.61
C VAL A 270 -12.92 -14.83 -3.86
N CYS A 271 -13.42 -13.62 -4.09
CA CYS A 271 -12.56 -12.42 -4.25
C CYS A 271 -11.76 -12.15 -2.96
N ASP A 272 -12.39 -12.22 -1.79
CA ASP A 272 -11.73 -12.06 -0.50
C ASP A 272 -10.64 -13.11 -0.28
N TYR A 273 -10.91 -14.36 -0.64
CA TYR A 273 -9.95 -15.45 -0.48
C TYR A 273 -8.75 -15.31 -1.43
N VAL A 274 -9.00 -15.11 -2.72
CA VAL A 274 -7.93 -14.96 -3.72
C VAL A 274 -7.09 -13.72 -3.47
N SER A 275 -7.68 -12.60 -3.08
CA SER A 275 -6.92 -11.40 -2.73
C SER A 275 -6.07 -11.57 -1.46
N GLY A 276 -6.46 -12.49 -0.58
CA GLY A 276 -5.73 -12.79 0.67
C GLY A 276 -4.57 -13.78 0.52
N MET A 277 -4.36 -14.38 -0.65
CA MET A 277 -3.28 -15.34 -0.93
C MET A 277 -1.86 -14.74 -1.04
#